data_a5b6cf0efe7b068dc82261946f18cbcd
#
_entry.id   a5b6cf0efe7b068dc82261946f18cbcd
#
_cell.length_a   1.000
_cell.length_b   1.000
_cell.length_c   1.000
_cell.angle_alpha   90.00
_cell.angle_beta   90.00
_cell.angle_gamma   90.00
#
_symmetry.space_group_name_H-M   'P 1'
#
loop_
_entity.id
_entity.type
_entity.pdbx_description
1 polymer ?
#
loop_
_entity_poly.entity_id
_entity_poly.type
_entity_poly.pdbx_seq_one_letter_code
_entity_poly.pdbx_strand_id
1 'polypeptide(L)'
;MKFKLTIYLLLKYYNLIETNYKIGNVNFGSEDATNFFIESLKKSNFYLEYGSGSSTILASNLNKTFISIESDKNFYNFLLNKIDNKEMLNFKSLGIVGDYSTPLFFNIRKHFLKSKVIHYVNDVLDTLSKSTKVPDLILIDGRYRVLCSLFLHNFFINKKDMPLIIFDDYLNRDYYHVIENFFKIRMVGRFAVLEELIQNDTRHLISKYTLDAR
;
A
#
# COMPACT_ATOMS: atom_id res chain seq x y z
N MET A 1 -11.48 13.60 26.63
CA MET A 1 -11.13 13.65 25.21
C MET A 1 -10.94 12.27 24.57
N LYS A 2 -10.11 11.36 25.11
CA LYS A 2 -9.87 10.01 24.58
C LYS A 2 -11.13 9.13 24.39
N PHE A 3 -12.08 9.16 25.33
CA PHE A 3 -13.31 8.36 25.27
C PHE A 3 -14.23 8.75 24.10
N LYS A 4 -14.41 10.06 23.85
CA LYS A 4 -15.20 10.55 22.70
C LYS A 4 -14.58 10.13 21.36
N LEU A 5 -13.24 10.20 21.27
CA LEU A 5 -12.52 9.73 20.07
C LEU A 5 -12.70 8.24 19.85
N THR A 6 -12.65 7.42 20.88
CA THR A 6 -12.87 5.97 20.79
C THR A 6 -14.27 5.64 20.27
N ILE A 7 -15.30 6.32 20.80
CA ILE A 7 -16.68 6.15 20.31
C ILE A 7 -16.81 6.54 18.83
N TYR A 8 -16.27 7.72 18.46
CA TYR A 8 -16.28 8.18 17.07
C TYR A 8 -15.65 7.15 16.13
N LEU A 9 -14.50 6.60 16.48
CA LEU A 9 -13.78 5.62 15.66
C LEU A 9 -14.52 4.27 15.58
N LEU A 10 -15.22 3.85 16.64
CA LEU A 10 -16.10 2.68 16.62
C LEU A 10 -17.30 2.93 15.70
N LEU A 11 -17.95 4.08 15.82
CA LEU A 11 -19.08 4.45 14.96
C LEU A 11 -18.66 4.51 13.48
N LYS A 12 -17.49 5.09 13.21
CA LYS A 12 -16.88 5.09 11.87
C LYS A 12 -16.65 3.66 11.38
N TYR A 13 -16.04 2.79 12.19
CA TYR A 13 -15.74 1.41 11.82
C TYR A 13 -16.98 0.59 11.47
N TYR A 14 -18.08 0.82 12.18
CA TYR A 14 -19.36 0.14 11.91
C TYR A 14 -20.25 0.86 10.89
N ASN A 15 -19.74 1.88 10.19
CA ASN A 15 -20.50 2.70 9.22
C ASN A 15 -21.76 3.37 9.83
N LEU A 16 -21.72 3.70 11.11
CA LEU A 16 -22.81 4.35 11.81
C LEU A 16 -22.77 5.88 11.73
N ILE A 17 -21.69 6.43 11.16
CA ILE A 17 -21.53 7.86 10.84
C ILE A 17 -21.02 8.01 9.42
N GLU A 18 -21.53 9.01 8.72
CA GLU A 18 -21.01 9.40 7.41
C GLU A 18 -19.63 10.04 7.54
N THR A 19 -18.71 9.61 6.68
CA THR A 19 -17.41 10.22 6.54
C THR A 19 -17.35 10.95 5.20
N ASN A 20 -17.24 12.29 5.24
CA ASN A 20 -17.12 13.11 4.04
C ASN A 20 -15.70 13.05 3.49
N TYR A 21 -15.36 11.99 2.76
CA TYR A 21 -14.10 11.91 2.05
C TYR A 21 -14.12 12.84 0.83
N LYS A 22 -13.05 13.62 0.69
CA LYS A 22 -12.76 14.40 -0.51
C LYS A 22 -11.49 13.85 -1.13
N ILE A 23 -11.56 13.53 -2.40
CA ILE A 23 -10.40 13.06 -3.15
C ILE A 23 -10.21 13.98 -4.36
N GLY A 24 -8.99 14.47 -4.50
CA GLY A 24 -8.58 15.31 -5.63
C GLY A 24 -7.89 14.50 -6.71
N ASN A 25 -7.28 15.19 -7.65
CA ASN A 25 -6.39 14.58 -8.63
C ASN A 25 -5.16 13.99 -7.95
N VAL A 26 -4.50 13.07 -8.65
CA VAL A 26 -3.23 12.48 -8.19
C VAL A 26 -2.21 13.59 -7.94
N ASN A 27 -1.65 13.61 -6.72
CA ASN A 27 -0.63 14.56 -6.32
C ASN A 27 0.28 13.94 -5.24
N PHE A 28 1.54 13.77 -5.58
CA PHE A 28 2.57 13.22 -4.70
C PHE A 28 3.51 14.31 -4.16
N GLY A 29 3.00 15.52 -3.93
CA GLY A 29 3.73 16.60 -3.26
C GLY A 29 4.80 17.31 -4.07
N SER A 30 5.15 16.79 -5.25
CA SER A 30 6.00 17.47 -6.25
C SER A 30 5.51 17.13 -7.66
N GLU A 31 5.79 18.03 -8.59
CA GLU A 31 5.45 17.82 -10.00
C GLU A 31 6.21 16.63 -10.59
N ASP A 32 7.51 16.52 -10.30
CA ASP A 32 8.36 15.42 -10.77
C ASP A 32 7.83 14.05 -10.33
N ALA A 33 7.51 13.88 -9.03
CA ALA A 33 6.97 12.62 -8.52
C ALA A 33 5.60 12.31 -9.14
N THR A 34 4.73 13.31 -9.24
CA THR A 34 3.39 13.17 -9.79
C THR A 34 3.42 12.79 -11.27
N ASN A 35 4.22 13.49 -12.08
CA ASN A 35 4.36 13.21 -13.50
C ASN A 35 5.02 11.85 -13.73
N PHE A 36 6.06 11.51 -12.96
CA PHE A 36 6.70 10.21 -13.02
C PHE A 36 5.72 9.06 -12.78
N PHE A 37 4.88 9.17 -11.74
CA PHE A 37 3.85 8.16 -11.46
C PHE A 37 2.82 8.06 -12.60
N ILE A 38 2.26 9.20 -13.04
CA ILE A 38 1.25 9.24 -14.10
C ILE A 38 1.76 8.61 -15.39
N GLU A 39 2.98 8.95 -15.82
CA GLU A 39 3.59 8.38 -17.02
C GLU A 39 3.91 6.89 -16.87
N SER A 40 4.36 6.47 -15.68
CA SER A 40 4.56 5.06 -15.37
C SER A 40 3.26 4.27 -15.42
N LEU A 41 2.18 4.82 -14.84
CA LEU A 41 0.87 4.19 -14.87
C LEU A 41 0.30 4.11 -16.30
N LYS A 42 0.45 5.16 -17.11
CA LYS A 42 0.02 5.14 -18.52
C LYS A 42 0.72 4.02 -19.32
N LYS A 43 2.00 3.79 -19.06
CA LYS A 43 2.81 2.77 -19.75
C LYS A 43 2.57 1.35 -19.22
N SER A 44 2.13 1.21 -17.98
CA SER A 44 1.91 -0.10 -17.37
C SER A 44 0.76 -0.86 -18.01
N ASN A 45 0.86 -2.19 -18.00
CA ASN A 45 -0.21 -3.10 -18.42
C ASN A 45 -0.96 -3.65 -17.21
N PHE A 46 -0.24 -3.86 -16.08
CA PHE A 46 -0.82 -4.38 -14.86
C PHE A 46 -0.23 -3.65 -13.63
N TYR A 47 -1.07 -2.92 -12.95
CA TYR A 47 -0.74 -2.10 -11.78
C TYR A 47 -1.16 -2.77 -10.47
N LEU A 48 -0.28 -2.79 -9.48
CA LEU A 48 -0.59 -3.18 -8.09
C LEU A 48 -0.33 -1.99 -7.17
N GLU A 49 -1.24 -1.73 -6.21
CA GLU A 49 -0.96 -0.76 -5.16
C GLU A 49 -1.35 -1.26 -3.77
N TYR A 50 -0.53 -0.89 -2.80
CA TYR A 50 -0.82 -0.96 -1.38
C TYR A 50 -1.18 0.44 -0.90
N GLY A 51 -2.44 0.64 -0.46
CA GLY A 51 -3.00 1.95 -0.13
C GLY A 51 -3.73 2.59 -1.31
N SER A 52 -5.05 2.49 -1.27
CA SER A 52 -5.91 3.02 -2.34
C SER A 52 -6.10 4.53 -2.23
N GLY A 53 -6.34 5.20 -3.36
CA GLY A 53 -6.53 6.63 -3.37
C GLY A 53 -6.88 7.23 -4.73
N SER A 54 -6.38 8.44 -4.97
CA SER A 54 -6.49 9.10 -6.28
C SER A 54 -5.77 8.32 -7.39
N SER A 55 -4.71 7.58 -7.06
CA SER A 55 -4.02 6.65 -7.95
C SER A 55 -4.93 5.53 -8.45
N THR A 56 -5.75 4.95 -7.55
CA THR A 56 -6.76 3.93 -7.89
C THR A 56 -7.78 4.48 -8.89
N ILE A 57 -8.31 5.67 -8.60
CA ILE A 57 -9.30 6.34 -9.50
C ILE A 57 -8.67 6.61 -10.86
N LEU A 58 -7.43 7.08 -10.89
CA LEU A 58 -6.72 7.31 -12.15
C LEU A 58 -6.52 6.01 -12.93
N ALA A 59 -6.13 4.92 -12.26
CA ALA A 59 -5.97 3.61 -12.90
C ALA A 59 -7.30 3.12 -13.51
N SER A 60 -8.42 3.27 -12.78
CA SER A 60 -9.76 2.95 -13.29
C SER A 60 -10.12 3.82 -14.50
N ASN A 61 -9.95 5.13 -14.44
CA ASN A 61 -10.25 6.07 -15.53
C ASN A 61 -9.42 5.80 -16.80
N LEU A 62 -8.20 5.28 -16.62
CA LEU A 62 -7.33 4.87 -17.71
C LEU A 62 -7.61 3.43 -18.20
N ASN A 63 -8.66 2.78 -17.70
CA ASN A 63 -9.02 1.38 -18.00
C ASN A 63 -7.84 0.40 -17.82
N LYS A 64 -7.01 0.61 -16.80
CA LYS A 64 -5.89 -0.28 -16.49
C LYS A 64 -6.37 -1.57 -15.84
N THR A 65 -5.68 -2.68 -16.11
CA THR A 65 -5.75 -3.84 -15.22
C THR A 65 -5.01 -3.48 -13.95
N PHE A 66 -5.66 -3.56 -12.78
CA PHE A 66 -5.01 -3.24 -11.52
C PHE A 66 -5.51 -4.10 -10.36
N ILE A 67 -4.76 -4.13 -9.29
CA ILE A 67 -5.19 -4.59 -7.97
C ILE A 67 -4.85 -3.47 -7.00
N SER A 68 -5.85 -2.99 -6.27
CA SER A 68 -5.67 -1.98 -5.23
C SER A 68 -6.09 -2.53 -3.88
N ILE A 69 -5.29 -2.33 -2.84
CA ILE A 69 -5.51 -2.89 -1.50
C ILE A 69 -5.77 -1.76 -0.52
N GLU A 70 -6.98 -1.78 0.10
CA GLU A 70 -7.40 -0.79 1.09
C GLU A 70 -7.67 -1.44 2.45
N SER A 71 -7.34 -0.74 3.52
CA SER A 71 -7.50 -1.21 4.90
C SER A 71 -8.53 -0.41 5.73
N ASP A 72 -8.92 0.79 5.31
CA ASP A 72 -10.06 1.54 5.88
C ASP A 72 -11.34 1.15 5.16
N LYS A 73 -12.26 0.48 5.86
CA LYS A 73 -13.53 0.01 5.30
C LYS A 73 -14.40 1.15 4.75
N ASN A 74 -14.41 2.31 5.41
CA ASN A 74 -15.24 3.42 4.96
C ASN A 74 -14.66 4.05 3.70
N PHE A 75 -13.34 4.20 3.65
CA PHE A 75 -12.67 4.71 2.46
C PHE A 75 -12.77 3.72 1.28
N TYR A 76 -12.66 2.41 1.55
CA TYR A 76 -12.95 1.38 0.56
C TYR A 76 -14.36 1.52 -0.03
N ASN A 77 -15.39 1.64 0.83
CA ASN A 77 -16.78 1.82 0.38
C ASN A 77 -16.97 3.12 -0.41
N PHE A 78 -16.28 4.20 -0.02
CA PHE A 78 -16.29 5.45 -0.76
C PHE A 78 -15.69 5.28 -2.17
N LEU A 79 -14.54 4.60 -2.28
CA LEU A 79 -13.87 4.35 -3.56
C LEU A 79 -14.67 3.45 -4.48
N LEU A 80 -15.42 2.46 -3.98
CA LEU A 80 -16.32 1.62 -4.78
C LEU A 80 -17.36 2.43 -5.58
N ASN A 81 -17.69 3.65 -5.13
CA ASN A 81 -18.60 4.55 -5.84
C ASN A 81 -17.88 5.50 -6.80
N LYS A 82 -16.54 5.39 -6.94
CA LYS A 82 -15.70 6.27 -7.74
C LYS A 82 -14.96 5.55 -8.86
N ILE A 83 -15.01 4.23 -8.88
CA ILE A 83 -14.34 3.38 -9.87
C ILE A 83 -15.33 2.46 -10.56
N ASP A 84 -15.08 2.12 -11.81
CA ASP A 84 -15.93 1.21 -12.59
C ASP A 84 -15.58 -0.26 -12.29
N ASN A 85 -14.29 -0.58 -12.20
CA ASN A 85 -13.78 -1.95 -12.02
C ASN A 85 -13.67 -2.31 -10.54
N LYS A 86 -14.83 -2.46 -9.88
CA LYS A 86 -14.95 -2.64 -8.42
C LYS A 86 -14.26 -3.90 -7.89
N GLU A 87 -14.21 -4.95 -8.71
CA GLU A 87 -13.57 -6.24 -8.38
C GLU A 87 -12.04 -6.14 -8.25
N MET A 88 -11.45 -5.07 -8.78
CA MET A 88 -10.02 -4.80 -8.68
C MET A 88 -9.62 -4.12 -7.36
N LEU A 89 -10.60 -3.62 -6.60
CA LEU A 89 -10.39 -3.04 -5.28
C LEU A 89 -10.58 -4.11 -4.20
N ASN A 90 -9.57 -4.33 -3.39
CA ASN A 90 -9.54 -5.37 -2.37
C ASN A 90 -9.51 -4.77 -0.96
N PHE A 91 -10.49 -5.11 -0.15
CA PHE A 91 -10.50 -4.74 1.26
C PHE A 91 -9.73 -5.75 2.10
N LYS A 92 -8.71 -5.28 2.83
CA LYS A 92 -7.91 -6.06 3.77
C LYS A 92 -7.87 -5.38 5.14
N SER A 93 -8.75 -5.80 6.01
CA SER A 93 -8.93 -5.17 7.33
C SER A 93 -7.69 -5.26 8.22
N LEU A 94 -7.20 -4.12 8.66
CA LEU A 94 -6.21 -3.98 9.73
C LEU A 94 -6.86 -3.73 11.11
N GLY A 95 -8.17 -3.97 11.24
CA GLY A 95 -8.96 -3.70 12.43
C GLY A 95 -9.54 -2.29 12.42
N ILE A 96 -9.72 -1.71 13.61
CA ILE A 96 -10.18 -0.33 13.74
C ILE A 96 -9.00 0.59 13.39
N VAL A 97 -9.19 1.43 12.39
CA VAL A 97 -8.19 2.37 11.92
C VAL A 97 -8.61 3.81 12.19
N GLY A 98 -7.64 4.66 12.51
CA GLY A 98 -7.79 6.10 12.61
C GLY A 98 -7.51 6.80 11.28
N ASP A 99 -7.04 8.04 11.37
CA ASP A 99 -6.68 8.83 10.20
C ASP A 99 -5.56 8.16 9.41
N TYR A 100 -5.64 8.29 8.10
CA TYR A 100 -4.70 7.66 7.15
C TYR A 100 -4.55 6.14 7.36
N SER A 101 -5.65 5.44 7.69
CA SER A 101 -5.68 4.00 7.93
C SER A 101 -4.72 3.48 9.02
N THR A 102 -4.30 4.33 9.97
CA THR A 102 -3.41 3.94 11.06
C THR A 102 -4.13 3.00 12.03
N PRO A 103 -3.66 1.74 12.24
CA PRO A 103 -4.31 0.82 13.15
C PRO A 103 -4.32 1.35 14.59
N LEU A 104 -5.52 1.35 15.20
CA LEU A 104 -5.71 1.74 16.60
C LEU A 104 -5.55 0.54 17.51
N PHE A 105 -5.21 0.83 18.78
CA PHE A 105 -4.99 -0.23 19.80
C PHE A 105 -3.88 -1.24 19.45
N PHE A 106 -2.98 -0.86 18.54
CA PHE A 106 -1.86 -1.69 18.10
C PHE A 106 -1.08 -2.28 19.27
N ASN A 107 -0.78 -1.48 20.30
CA ASN A 107 -0.01 -1.94 21.47
C ASN A 107 -0.73 -2.98 22.34
N ILE A 108 -2.06 -3.02 22.33
CA ILE A 108 -2.86 -3.91 23.18
C ILE A 108 -3.15 -5.25 22.49
N ARG A 109 -3.16 -5.29 21.14
CA ARG A 109 -3.58 -6.45 20.35
C ARG A 109 -2.54 -6.92 19.34
N LYS A 110 -1.26 -6.76 19.64
CA LYS A 110 -0.14 -7.09 18.73
C LYS A 110 -0.26 -8.48 18.08
N HIS A 111 -0.57 -9.51 18.86
CA HIS A 111 -0.67 -10.89 18.35
C HIS A 111 -1.88 -11.11 17.44
N PHE A 112 -3.01 -10.50 17.77
CA PHE A 112 -4.22 -10.61 16.96
C PHE A 112 -4.10 -9.85 15.61
N LEU A 113 -3.38 -8.74 15.61
CA LEU A 113 -3.15 -7.96 14.40
C LEU A 113 -2.12 -8.60 13.47
N LYS A 114 -1.21 -9.41 13.98
CA LYS A 114 -0.14 -10.02 13.18
C LYS A 114 -0.68 -10.80 11.98
N SER A 115 -1.69 -11.65 12.18
CA SER A 115 -2.32 -12.40 11.09
C SER A 115 -2.94 -11.46 10.05
N LYS A 116 -3.68 -10.43 10.49
CA LYS A 116 -4.30 -9.45 9.59
C LYS A 116 -3.27 -8.67 8.78
N VAL A 117 -2.15 -8.31 9.38
CA VAL A 117 -1.05 -7.61 8.70
C VAL A 117 -0.43 -8.51 7.63
N ILE A 118 -0.20 -9.78 7.94
CA ILE A 118 0.30 -10.74 6.95
C ILE A 118 -0.70 -10.89 5.80
N HIS A 119 -2.00 -11.03 6.08
CA HIS A 119 -3.03 -11.07 5.04
C HIS A 119 -3.08 -9.80 4.19
N TYR A 120 -2.92 -8.62 4.83
CA TYR A 120 -2.87 -7.35 4.10
C TYR A 120 -1.74 -7.32 3.06
N VAL A 121 -0.56 -7.82 3.43
CA VAL A 121 0.63 -7.75 2.57
C VAL A 121 0.71 -8.93 1.61
N ASN A 122 0.42 -10.16 2.06
CA ASN A 122 0.77 -11.39 1.36
C ASN A 122 -0.34 -11.99 0.49
N ASP A 123 -1.62 -11.80 0.81
CA ASP A 123 -2.72 -12.48 0.08
C ASP A 123 -2.68 -12.21 -1.43
N VAL A 124 -2.33 -10.98 -1.82
CA VAL A 124 -2.19 -10.62 -3.24
C VAL A 124 -1.01 -11.34 -3.87
N LEU A 125 0.12 -11.46 -3.16
CA LEU A 125 1.31 -12.15 -3.67
C LEU A 125 1.07 -13.66 -3.80
N ASP A 126 0.33 -14.27 -2.87
CA ASP A 126 -0.09 -15.66 -2.97
C ASP A 126 -1.01 -15.89 -4.18
N THR A 127 -1.88 -14.92 -4.49
CA THR A 127 -2.71 -14.98 -5.70
C THR A 127 -1.85 -14.84 -6.97
N LEU A 128 -0.92 -13.88 -6.98
CA LEU A 128 -0.01 -13.65 -8.09
C LEU A 128 0.97 -14.81 -8.31
N SER A 129 1.32 -15.57 -7.26
CA SER A 129 2.19 -16.74 -7.38
C SER A 129 1.57 -17.86 -8.23
N LYS A 130 0.25 -17.90 -8.29
CA LYS A 130 -0.55 -18.88 -9.08
C LYS A 130 -0.96 -18.33 -10.45
N SER A 131 -0.63 -17.07 -10.74
CA SER A 131 -0.95 -16.40 -12.00
C SER A 131 0.23 -16.40 -12.95
N THR A 132 -0.05 -16.46 -14.25
CA THR A 132 0.96 -16.21 -15.29
C THR A 132 1.23 -14.70 -15.49
N LYS A 133 0.36 -13.85 -14.98
CA LYS A 133 0.48 -12.39 -15.07
C LYS A 133 0.97 -11.83 -13.73
N VAL A 134 2.02 -11.04 -13.77
CA VAL A 134 2.55 -10.28 -12.63
C VAL A 134 2.45 -8.78 -12.95
N PRO A 135 2.29 -7.92 -11.94
CA PRO A 135 2.28 -6.48 -12.17
C PRO A 135 3.64 -6.02 -12.73
N ASP A 136 3.60 -5.05 -13.63
CA ASP A 136 4.77 -4.36 -14.17
C ASP A 136 5.00 -2.99 -13.52
N LEU A 137 4.00 -2.49 -12.75
CA LEU A 137 4.10 -1.31 -11.90
C LEU A 137 3.51 -1.62 -10.52
N ILE A 138 4.24 -1.28 -9.45
CA ILE A 138 3.78 -1.41 -8.06
C ILE A 138 3.96 -0.07 -7.34
N LEU A 139 2.92 0.39 -6.64
CA LEU A 139 2.97 1.54 -5.73
C LEU A 139 2.82 1.07 -4.28
N ILE A 140 3.71 1.51 -3.41
CA ILE A 140 3.66 1.29 -1.96
C ILE A 140 3.36 2.65 -1.30
N ASP A 141 2.06 2.93 -1.06
CA ASP A 141 1.59 4.16 -0.41
C ASP A 141 0.61 3.90 0.76
N GLY A 142 0.49 2.64 1.16
CA GLY A 142 -0.36 2.21 2.27
C GLY A 142 0.35 2.15 3.62
N ARG A 143 -0.14 1.26 4.49
CA ARG A 143 0.47 0.94 5.77
C ARG A 143 1.48 -0.21 5.62
N TYR A 144 2.34 -0.35 6.62
CA TYR A 144 3.37 -1.40 6.65
C TYR A 144 4.29 -1.38 5.43
N ARG A 145 4.66 -0.19 4.96
CA ARG A 145 5.41 0.01 3.70
C ARG A 145 6.72 -0.79 3.65
N VAL A 146 7.48 -0.78 4.75
CA VAL A 146 8.71 -1.60 4.83
C VAL A 146 8.37 -3.08 4.70
N LEU A 147 7.32 -3.55 5.39
CA LEU A 147 6.92 -4.95 5.30
C LEU A 147 6.45 -5.32 3.89
N CYS A 148 5.67 -4.46 3.23
CA CYS A 148 5.29 -4.65 1.82
C CYS A 148 6.54 -4.81 0.94
N SER A 149 7.55 -3.95 1.10
CA SER A 149 8.81 -4.04 0.36
C SER A 149 9.56 -5.34 0.61
N LEU A 150 9.64 -5.81 1.86
CA LEU A 150 10.31 -7.08 2.21
C LEU A 150 9.60 -8.29 1.59
N PHE A 151 8.26 -8.30 1.56
CA PHE A 151 7.49 -9.36 0.90
C PHE A 151 7.64 -9.32 -0.62
N LEU A 152 7.64 -8.12 -1.22
CA LEU A 152 7.92 -7.95 -2.66
C LEU A 152 9.35 -8.40 -3.01
N HIS A 153 10.34 -8.06 -2.18
CA HIS A 153 11.70 -8.56 -2.34
C HIS A 153 11.72 -10.09 -2.41
N ASN A 154 11.11 -10.78 -1.43
CA ASN A 154 11.05 -12.25 -1.40
C ASN A 154 10.30 -12.82 -2.60
N PHE A 155 9.27 -12.12 -3.07
CA PHE A 155 8.46 -12.57 -4.20
C PHE A 155 9.22 -12.46 -5.52
N PHE A 156 10.06 -11.44 -5.70
CA PHE A 156 10.75 -11.16 -6.97
C PHE A 156 12.21 -11.63 -7.01
N ILE A 157 12.88 -11.91 -5.87
CA ILE A 157 14.32 -12.20 -5.82
C ILE A 157 14.76 -13.38 -6.72
N ASN A 158 13.88 -14.32 -6.99
CA ASN A 158 14.15 -15.46 -7.87
C ASN A 158 13.39 -15.37 -9.21
N LYS A 159 12.79 -14.22 -9.53
CA LYS A 159 12.12 -14.01 -10.81
C LYS A 159 13.06 -13.31 -11.80
N LYS A 160 12.85 -13.57 -13.09
CA LYS A 160 13.67 -12.99 -14.15
C LYS A 160 13.49 -11.47 -14.26
N ASP A 161 12.23 -11.03 -14.13
CA ASP A 161 11.86 -9.64 -14.36
C ASP A 161 11.30 -9.04 -13.08
N MET A 162 11.80 -7.86 -12.73
CA MET A 162 11.34 -7.06 -11.60
C MET A 162 10.45 -5.93 -12.15
N PRO A 163 9.27 -5.68 -11.56
CA PRO A 163 8.44 -4.54 -11.92
C PRO A 163 9.09 -3.21 -11.50
N LEU A 164 8.61 -2.11 -12.07
CA LEU A 164 8.88 -0.79 -11.50
C LEU A 164 8.17 -0.68 -10.15
N ILE A 165 8.91 -0.57 -9.05
CA ILE A 165 8.35 -0.42 -7.70
C ILE A 165 8.61 1.02 -7.23
N ILE A 166 7.53 1.72 -6.89
CA ILE A 166 7.53 3.09 -6.35
C ILE A 166 7.15 3.01 -4.87
N PHE A 167 8.02 3.51 -4.02
CA PHE A 167 7.80 3.65 -2.58
C PHE A 167 7.58 5.13 -2.26
N ASP A 168 6.35 5.48 -1.85
CA ASP A 168 6.01 6.88 -1.57
C ASP A 168 6.44 7.33 -0.19
N ASP A 169 6.58 8.65 -0.02
CA ASP A 169 6.93 9.32 1.25
C ASP A 169 8.31 8.89 1.80
N TYR A 170 9.24 8.52 0.95
CA TYR A 170 10.57 8.05 1.38
C TYR A 170 11.46 9.19 1.89
N LEU A 171 11.40 10.33 1.22
CA LEU A 171 12.24 11.49 1.53
C LEU A 171 12.04 11.94 2.98
N ASN A 172 13.14 12.20 3.69
CA ASN A 172 13.18 12.66 5.09
C ASN A 172 12.54 11.68 6.10
N ARG A 173 12.56 10.36 5.82
CA ARG A 173 12.02 9.33 6.70
C ARG A 173 13.04 8.20 6.91
N ASP A 174 14.06 8.46 7.72
CA ASP A 174 15.19 7.55 7.97
C ASP A 174 14.79 6.13 8.37
N TYR A 175 13.62 5.97 9.02
CA TYR A 175 13.11 4.65 9.40
C TYR A 175 12.73 3.75 8.20
N TYR A 176 12.65 4.32 6.98
CA TYR A 176 12.48 3.55 5.75
C TYR A 176 13.80 3.10 5.12
N HIS A 177 14.94 3.69 5.50
CA HIS A 177 16.26 3.41 4.89
C HIS A 177 16.69 1.95 5.05
N VAL A 178 16.09 1.19 5.94
CA VAL A 178 16.31 -0.26 6.06
C VAL A 178 16.09 -1.01 4.73
N ILE A 179 15.23 -0.50 3.82
CA ILE A 179 14.98 -1.14 2.53
C ILE A 179 16.17 -1.04 1.57
N GLU A 180 17.10 -0.13 1.78
CA GLU A 180 18.35 0.00 1.02
C GLU A 180 19.26 -1.25 1.14
N ASN A 181 19.05 -2.06 2.18
CA ASN A 181 19.77 -3.34 2.30
C ASN A 181 19.23 -4.41 1.32
N PHE A 182 18.09 -4.16 0.69
CA PHE A 182 17.36 -5.12 -0.14
C PHE A 182 17.14 -4.63 -1.57
N PHE A 183 17.25 -3.32 -1.79
CA PHE A 183 17.03 -2.69 -3.09
C PHE A 183 18.04 -1.58 -3.33
N LYS A 184 18.53 -1.47 -4.57
CA LYS A 184 19.11 -0.21 -5.03
C LYS A 184 18.00 0.79 -5.26
N ILE A 185 18.21 2.02 -4.83
CA ILE A 185 17.18 3.06 -4.81
C ILE A 185 17.62 4.23 -5.65
N ARG A 186 16.71 4.74 -6.49
CA ARG A 186 16.81 6.03 -7.16
C ARG A 186 15.70 6.95 -6.67
N MET A 187 16.07 8.18 -6.31
CA MET A 187 15.08 9.17 -5.86
C MET A 187 14.42 9.90 -7.03
N VAL A 188 13.08 10.08 -6.94
CA VAL A 188 12.28 10.93 -7.83
C VAL A 188 11.34 11.76 -6.96
N GLY A 189 11.66 13.01 -6.71
CA GLY A 189 10.96 13.82 -5.73
C GLY A 189 10.99 13.14 -4.35
N ARG A 190 9.82 12.83 -3.78
CA ARG A 190 9.72 12.13 -2.49
C ARG A 190 9.68 10.60 -2.59
N PHE A 191 9.69 10.06 -3.81
CA PHE A 191 9.69 8.62 -4.05
C PHE A 191 11.08 8.01 -3.94
N ALA A 192 11.14 6.80 -3.39
CA ALA A 192 12.20 5.86 -3.70
C ALA A 192 11.70 4.92 -4.81
N VAL A 193 12.38 4.92 -5.94
CA VAL A 193 12.20 3.95 -7.02
C VAL A 193 13.13 2.78 -6.72
N LEU A 194 12.57 1.59 -6.53
CA LEU A 194 13.33 0.39 -6.20
C LEU A 194 13.73 -0.28 -7.52
N GLU A 195 15.03 -0.19 -7.88
CA GLU A 195 15.50 -0.54 -9.24
C GLU A 195 16.09 -1.94 -9.36
N GLU A 196 16.85 -2.38 -8.35
CA GLU A 196 17.53 -3.67 -8.37
C GLU A 196 17.38 -4.38 -7.02
N LEU A 197 17.22 -5.69 -7.05
CA LEU A 197 17.18 -6.53 -5.85
C LEU A 197 18.60 -6.85 -5.36
N ILE A 198 18.83 -6.65 -4.07
CA ILE A 198 20.07 -7.04 -3.40
C ILE A 198 19.82 -8.35 -2.67
N GLN A 199 20.64 -9.38 -2.95
CA GLN A 199 20.53 -10.68 -2.29
C GLN A 199 20.81 -10.54 -0.80
N ASN A 200 19.76 -10.60 0.02
CA ASN A 200 19.86 -10.50 1.48
C ASN A 200 18.68 -11.23 2.15
N ASP A 201 18.88 -11.64 3.41
CA ASP A 201 17.86 -12.36 4.19
C ASP A 201 16.91 -11.38 4.89
N THR A 202 15.62 -11.47 4.57
CA THR A 202 14.56 -10.62 5.12
C THR A 202 13.92 -11.18 6.39
N ARG A 203 14.10 -12.47 6.71
CA ARG A 203 13.32 -13.20 7.73
C ARG A 203 13.32 -12.54 9.11
N HIS A 204 14.47 -12.06 9.56
CA HIS A 204 14.63 -11.40 10.85
C HIS A 204 13.88 -10.05 10.92
N LEU A 205 13.74 -9.34 9.77
CA LEU A 205 13.06 -8.05 9.69
C LEU A 205 11.54 -8.20 9.54
N ILE A 206 11.05 -9.24 8.88
CA ILE A 206 9.61 -9.49 8.71
C ILE A 206 8.91 -9.53 10.07
N SER A 207 9.48 -10.25 11.06
CA SER A 207 8.91 -10.30 12.41
C SER A 207 8.85 -8.91 13.08
N LYS A 208 9.89 -8.10 12.91
CA LYS A 208 9.98 -6.74 13.44
C LYS A 208 8.94 -5.84 12.79
N TYR A 209 8.90 -5.79 11.44
CA TYR A 209 8.06 -4.86 10.69
C TYR A 209 6.59 -5.29 10.59
N THR A 210 6.24 -6.53 10.91
CA THR A 210 4.84 -6.91 11.16
C THR A 210 4.23 -6.13 12.34
N LEU A 211 5.06 -5.57 13.21
CA LEU A 211 4.67 -4.76 14.35
C LEU A 211 4.87 -3.24 14.13
N ASP A 212 5.22 -2.81 12.94
CA ASP A 212 5.47 -1.41 12.60
C ASP A 212 4.55 -0.96 11.44
N ALA A 213 3.50 -0.23 11.76
CA ALA A 213 2.46 0.19 10.82
C ALA A 213 2.86 1.37 9.91
N ARG A 214 4.07 1.87 10.05
CA ARG A 214 4.58 2.96 9.19
C ARG A 214 4.76 2.52 7.77
#